data_fa6a1133cf2b8e31ca5c342f4aba2ffd
#
_entry.id   fa6a1133cf2b8e31ca5c342f4aba2ffd
#
_cell.length_a   1.000
_cell.length_b   1.000
_cell.length_c   1.000
_cell.angle_alpha   90.00
_cell.angle_beta   90.00
_cell.angle_gamma   90.00
#
_symmetry.space_group_name_H-M   'P 1'
#
loop_
_entity.id
_entity.type
_entity.pdbx_description
1 polymer ?
#
loop_
_entity_poly.entity_id
_entity_poly.type
_entity_poly.pdbx_seq_one_letter_code
_entity_poly.pdbx_strand_id
1 'polypeptide(L)'
;GTLILWFGWFGFNGGSNGAMDEVVPLILINTFLAAAFGLLTGLCISYIRYKKPDPFHIILGPLAGLVAITAGCNSMTSVTSIFVGIIGAIIAIVVNEVLNRYEIDDVVGAVPVHLAAGIWGTLAVGFFSDLSILDTGLDRFSQIKVQFIGVLSIGAFTFISSFVILNLFNKFYPLRVSPVQEELGLNIAEHNAVSIEHDLISILDKQSESGDLKIRGPQDPFTAGGVIGLYYNKLMSKL
;
A
#
# COMPACT_ATOMS: atom_id res chain seq x y z
N GLY A 1 7.20 -0.17 -9.22
CA GLY A 1 5.73 -0.36 -9.23
C GLY A 1 4.97 0.95 -9.25
N THR A 2 5.16 1.85 -8.26
CA THR A 2 4.36 3.08 -8.10
C THR A 2 4.33 4.00 -9.32
N LEU A 3 5.47 4.23 -9.98
CA LEU A 3 5.49 5.06 -11.20
C LEU A 3 4.74 4.40 -12.37
N ILE A 4 4.76 3.09 -12.47
CA ILE A 4 4.00 2.35 -13.48
C ILE A 4 2.50 2.46 -13.20
N LEU A 5 2.09 2.32 -11.93
CA LEU A 5 0.71 2.51 -11.51
C LEU A 5 0.24 3.95 -11.75
N TRP A 6 1.08 4.94 -11.44
CA TRP A 6 0.77 6.35 -11.69
C TRP A 6 0.54 6.61 -13.18
N PHE A 7 1.43 6.12 -14.02
CA PHE A 7 1.27 6.22 -15.47
C PHE A 7 -0.03 5.54 -15.95
N GLY A 8 -0.32 4.33 -15.47
CA GLY A 8 -1.58 3.63 -15.76
C GLY A 8 -2.82 4.38 -15.29
N TRP A 9 -2.70 5.19 -14.23
CA TRP A 9 -3.82 5.95 -13.67
C TRP A 9 -4.33 7.06 -14.57
N PHE A 10 -3.47 7.61 -15.43
CA PHE A 10 -3.92 8.51 -16.50
C PHE A 10 -4.90 7.81 -17.44
N GLY A 11 -4.59 6.58 -17.82
CA GLY A 11 -5.51 5.74 -18.60
C GLY A 11 -6.76 5.36 -17.81
N PHE A 12 -6.62 5.04 -16.52
CA PHE A 12 -7.74 4.70 -15.66
C PHE A 12 -8.75 5.85 -15.54
N ASN A 13 -8.31 7.04 -15.15
CA ASN A 13 -9.18 8.20 -14.97
C ASN A 13 -9.60 8.80 -16.32
N GLY A 14 -8.66 9.02 -17.25
CA GLY A 14 -8.96 9.59 -18.57
C GLY A 14 -9.84 8.68 -19.43
N GLY A 15 -9.56 7.36 -19.41
CA GLY A 15 -10.36 6.37 -20.12
C GLY A 15 -11.77 6.19 -19.55
N SER A 16 -11.95 6.40 -18.25
CA SER A 16 -13.25 6.34 -17.58
C SER A 16 -14.22 7.45 -18.03
N ASN A 17 -13.70 8.51 -18.67
CA ASN A 17 -14.56 9.55 -19.29
C ASN A 17 -15.38 9.03 -20.47
N GLY A 18 -15.00 7.89 -21.06
CA GLY A 18 -15.72 7.24 -22.14
C GLY A 18 -15.62 7.91 -23.52
N ALA A 19 -15.07 9.12 -23.61
CA ALA A 19 -14.81 9.86 -24.83
C ALA A 19 -13.52 10.67 -24.71
N MET A 20 -12.86 10.91 -25.83
CA MET A 20 -11.68 11.79 -25.88
C MET A 20 -12.17 13.21 -26.21
N ASP A 21 -12.60 13.94 -25.21
CA ASP A 21 -13.17 15.26 -25.30
C ASP A 21 -12.35 16.33 -24.53
N GLU A 22 -12.89 17.54 -24.43
CA GLU A 22 -12.24 18.70 -23.81
C GLU A 22 -12.08 18.55 -22.29
N VAL A 23 -12.73 17.59 -21.63
CA VAL A 23 -12.63 17.34 -20.19
C VAL A 23 -11.41 16.47 -19.85
N VAL A 24 -10.97 15.60 -20.76
CA VAL A 24 -9.87 14.68 -20.52
C VAL A 24 -8.58 15.37 -20.09
N PRO A 25 -8.12 16.49 -20.68
CA PRO A 25 -6.95 17.22 -20.19
C PRO A 25 -7.07 17.64 -18.73
N LEU A 26 -8.24 18.11 -18.28
CA LEU A 26 -8.49 18.47 -16.88
C LEU A 26 -8.38 17.24 -15.97
N ILE A 27 -8.96 16.10 -16.36
CA ILE A 27 -8.86 14.83 -15.64
C ILE A 27 -7.41 14.43 -15.43
N LEU A 28 -6.59 14.50 -16.50
CA LEU A 28 -5.17 14.14 -16.43
C LEU A 28 -4.38 15.09 -15.52
N ILE A 29 -4.63 16.40 -15.60
CA ILE A 29 -4.00 17.40 -14.73
C ILE A 29 -4.38 17.16 -13.27
N ASN A 30 -5.66 16.98 -12.98
CA ASN A 30 -6.16 16.73 -11.63
C ASN A 30 -5.57 15.44 -11.03
N THR A 31 -5.49 14.39 -11.84
CA THR A 31 -4.86 13.12 -11.47
C THR A 31 -3.38 13.31 -11.14
N PHE A 32 -2.65 14.03 -11.99
CA PHE A 32 -1.24 14.35 -11.76
C PHE A 32 -1.01 15.16 -10.49
N LEU A 33 -1.78 16.23 -10.30
CA LEU A 33 -1.63 17.12 -9.14
C LEU A 33 -1.91 16.40 -7.83
N ALA A 34 -2.98 15.61 -7.76
CA ALA A 34 -3.31 14.86 -6.55
C ALA A 34 -2.21 13.87 -6.18
N ALA A 35 -1.65 13.17 -7.16
CA ALA A 35 -0.54 12.24 -6.93
C ALA A 35 0.74 12.96 -6.53
N ALA A 36 1.10 14.04 -7.20
CA ALA A 36 2.31 14.83 -6.92
C ALA A 36 2.27 15.44 -5.52
N PHE A 37 1.16 16.02 -5.13
CA PHE A 37 1.00 16.57 -3.79
C PHE A 37 0.84 15.50 -2.71
N GLY A 38 0.28 14.34 -3.04
CA GLY A 38 0.34 13.15 -2.19
C GLY A 38 1.78 12.69 -1.93
N LEU A 39 2.62 12.65 -2.97
CA LEU A 39 4.06 12.35 -2.85
C LEU A 39 4.78 13.37 -1.95
N LEU A 40 4.57 14.66 -2.21
CA LEU A 40 5.18 15.72 -1.39
C LEU A 40 4.73 15.63 0.07
N THR A 41 3.48 15.29 0.33
CA THR A 41 2.95 15.08 1.67
C THR A 41 3.65 13.92 2.36
N GLY A 42 3.78 12.76 1.69
CA GLY A 42 4.53 11.61 2.22
C GLY A 42 5.98 11.96 2.53
N LEU A 43 6.64 12.69 1.64
CA LEU A 43 8.02 13.17 1.83
C LEU A 43 8.12 14.12 3.03
N CYS A 44 7.23 15.11 3.13
CA CYS A 44 7.21 16.06 4.24
C CYS A 44 7.00 15.36 5.60
N ILE A 45 6.04 14.45 5.69
CA ILE A 45 5.78 13.69 6.91
C ILE A 45 7.00 12.84 7.29
N SER A 46 7.64 12.18 6.30
CA SER A 46 8.88 11.43 6.54
C SER A 46 9.97 12.30 7.16
N TYR A 47 10.21 13.48 6.59
CA TYR A 47 11.23 14.40 7.13
C TYR A 47 10.89 14.94 8.52
N ILE A 48 9.62 15.25 8.78
CA ILE A 48 9.18 15.71 10.10
C ILE A 48 9.43 14.64 11.16
N ARG A 49 9.12 13.37 10.86
CA ARG A 49 9.19 12.26 11.80
C ARG A 49 10.57 11.64 11.95
N TYR A 50 11.19 11.33 10.82
CA TYR A 50 12.40 10.50 10.79
C TYR A 50 13.66 11.29 10.45
N LYS A 51 13.52 12.58 10.10
CA LYS A 51 14.62 13.45 9.63
C LYS A 51 15.32 12.94 8.38
N LYS A 52 14.70 12.01 7.67
CA LYS A 52 15.16 11.40 6.41
C LYS A 52 13.96 10.90 5.60
N PRO A 53 14.12 10.75 4.27
CA PRO A 53 13.08 10.16 3.44
C PRO A 53 12.82 8.72 3.86
N ASP A 54 11.55 8.37 4.07
CA ASP A 54 11.11 7.00 4.26
C ASP A 54 10.49 6.48 2.97
N PRO A 55 11.06 5.43 2.35
CA PRO A 55 10.57 4.91 1.08
C PRO A 55 9.09 4.51 1.11
N PHE A 56 8.61 3.97 2.23
CA PHE A 56 7.23 3.53 2.35
C PHE A 56 6.24 4.71 2.25
N HIS A 57 6.48 5.80 2.99
CA HIS A 57 5.64 7.01 2.91
C HIS A 57 5.68 7.68 1.53
N ILE A 58 6.85 7.66 0.87
CA ILE A 58 7.04 8.22 -0.47
C ILE A 58 6.26 7.40 -1.52
N ILE A 59 6.11 6.10 -1.32
CA ILE A 59 5.33 5.21 -2.19
C ILE A 59 3.83 5.32 -1.89
N LEU A 60 3.47 5.35 -0.61
CA LEU A 60 2.08 5.38 -0.15
C LEU A 60 1.37 6.69 -0.53
N GLY A 61 2.08 7.82 -0.38
CA GLY A 61 1.51 9.15 -0.59
C GLY A 61 0.90 9.37 -1.98
N PRO A 62 1.64 9.17 -3.07
CA PRO A 62 1.11 9.36 -4.42
C PRO A 62 -0.02 8.39 -4.75
N LEU A 63 0.06 7.13 -4.32
CA LEU A 63 -1.00 6.14 -4.55
C LEU A 63 -2.30 6.55 -3.84
N ALA A 64 -2.20 7.03 -2.59
CA ALA A 64 -3.35 7.55 -1.86
C ALA A 64 -3.95 8.79 -2.52
N GLY A 65 -3.10 9.68 -3.06
CA GLY A 65 -3.54 10.83 -3.84
C GLY A 65 -4.28 10.45 -5.11
N LEU A 66 -3.77 9.46 -5.85
CA LEU A 66 -4.42 8.91 -7.05
C LEU A 66 -5.80 8.32 -6.73
N VAL A 67 -5.88 7.48 -5.70
CA VAL A 67 -7.15 6.88 -5.27
C VAL A 67 -8.14 7.97 -4.83
N ALA A 68 -7.70 8.93 -4.01
CA ALA A 68 -8.56 9.97 -3.48
C ALA A 68 -9.18 10.86 -4.57
N ILE A 69 -8.45 11.16 -5.65
CA ILE A 69 -8.98 12.03 -6.72
C ILE A 69 -9.84 11.27 -7.74
N THR A 70 -9.75 9.95 -7.79
CA THR A 70 -10.37 9.14 -8.84
C THR A 70 -11.88 9.41 -8.99
N ALA A 71 -12.61 9.54 -7.88
CA ALA A 71 -14.07 9.73 -7.93
C ALA A 71 -14.50 11.12 -8.41
N GLY A 72 -13.61 12.13 -8.35
CA GLY A 72 -13.97 13.54 -8.65
C GLY A 72 -13.04 14.22 -9.65
N CYS A 73 -12.18 13.49 -10.33
CA CYS A 73 -11.15 14.05 -11.21
C CYS A 73 -11.71 14.89 -12.38
N ASN A 74 -12.93 14.60 -12.83
CA ASN A 74 -13.63 15.31 -13.90
C ASN A 74 -14.44 16.53 -13.43
N SER A 75 -14.77 16.59 -12.14
CA SER A 75 -15.73 17.57 -11.59
C SER A 75 -15.13 18.48 -10.51
N MET A 76 -13.85 18.33 -10.22
CA MET A 76 -13.11 19.17 -9.28
C MET A 76 -12.18 20.14 -10.00
N THR A 77 -11.88 21.27 -9.36
CA THR A 77 -10.84 22.18 -9.85
C THR A 77 -9.45 21.62 -9.55
N SER A 78 -8.43 22.07 -10.28
CA SER A 78 -7.04 21.64 -10.03
C SER A 78 -6.56 22.02 -8.62
N VAL A 79 -7.04 23.12 -8.06
CA VAL A 79 -6.70 23.51 -6.68
C VAL A 79 -7.32 22.56 -5.67
N THR A 80 -8.59 22.21 -5.82
CA THR A 80 -9.24 21.23 -4.92
C THR A 80 -8.63 19.84 -5.04
N SER A 81 -8.19 19.44 -6.22
CA SER A 81 -7.49 18.18 -6.45
C SER A 81 -6.18 18.06 -5.66
N ILE A 82 -5.45 19.18 -5.52
CA ILE A 82 -4.26 19.25 -4.66
C ILE A 82 -4.63 18.92 -3.20
N PHE A 83 -5.66 19.59 -2.66
CA PHE A 83 -6.10 19.35 -1.28
C PHE A 83 -6.60 17.92 -1.07
N VAL A 84 -7.35 17.38 -2.04
CA VAL A 84 -7.84 16.00 -1.99
C VAL A 84 -6.67 15.01 -1.93
N GLY A 85 -5.62 15.23 -2.73
CA GLY A 85 -4.41 14.42 -2.71
C GLY A 85 -3.63 14.51 -1.40
N ILE A 86 -3.44 15.72 -0.87
CA ILE A 86 -2.76 15.94 0.43
C ILE A 86 -3.49 15.21 1.56
N ILE A 87 -4.81 15.42 1.67
CA ILE A 87 -5.61 14.81 2.74
C ILE A 87 -5.65 13.28 2.58
N GLY A 88 -5.79 12.78 1.35
CA GLY A 88 -5.72 11.34 1.06
C GLY A 88 -4.41 10.71 1.54
N ALA A 89 -3.28 11.36 1.27
CA ALA A 89 -1.97 10.89 1.73
C ALA A 89 -1.83 10.92 3.26
N ILE A 90 -2.33 11.98 3.92
CA ILE A 90 -2.32 12.07 5.40
C ILE A 90 -3.14 10.92 5.99
N ILE A 91 -4.37 10.72 5.49
CA ILE A 91 -5.26 9.64 5.97
C ILE A 91 -4.59 8.29 5.79
N ALA A 92 -4.02 8.01 4.62
CA ALA A 92 -3.36 6.74 4.36
C ALA A 92 -2.18 6.50 5.31
N ILE A 93 -1.33 7.49 5.55
CA ILE A 93 -0.21 7.37 6.48
C ILE A 93 -0.70 7.10 7.91
N VAL A 94 -1.70 7.84 8.37
CA VAL A 94 -2.28 7.65 9.72
C VAL A 94 -2.90 6.26 9.86
N VAL A 95 -3.68 5.81 8.87
CA VAL A 95 -4.30 4.48 8.91
C VAL A 95 -3.26 3.37 8.89
N ASN A 96 -2.20 3.51 8.08
CA ASN A 96 -1.09 2.56 8.09
C ASN A 96 -0.43 2.43 9.47
N GLU A 97 -0.22 3.55 10.16
CA GLU A 97 0.33 3.54 11.51
C GLU A 97 -0.59 2.89 12.53
N VAL A 98 -1.90 3.11 12.38
CA VAL A 98 -2.91 2.46 13.21
C VAL A 98 -2.89 0.95 13.00
N LEU A 99 -2.84 0.47 11.74
CA LEU A 99 -2.75 -0.96 11.43
C LEU A 99 -1.47 -1.57 12.05
N ASN A 100 -0.32 -0.92 11.87
CA ASN A 100 0.93 -1.37 12.45
C ASN A 100 0.88 -1.43 13.99
N ARG A 101 0.23 -0.45 14.63
CA ARG A 101 0.07 -0.44 16.09
C ARG A 101 -0.79 -1.59 16.62
N TYR A 102 -1.76 -2.04 15.82
CA TYR A 102 -2.61 -3.18 16.16
C TYR A 102 -2.10 -4.50 15.58
N GLU A 103 -0.87 -4.50 15.02
CA GLU A 103 -0.24 -5.70 14.43
C GLU A 103 -1.10 -6.35 13.34
N ILE A 104 -1.84 -5.51 12.57
CA ILE A 104 -2.62 -5.96 11.42
C ILE A 104 -1.72 -5.90 10.20
N ASP A 105 -1.46 -7.05 9.61
CA ASP A 105 -0.58 -7.20 8.46
C ASP A 105 -1.26 -6.67 7.17
N ASP A 106 -0.61 -5.71 6.55
CA ASP A 106 -0.96 -5.16 5.24
C ASP A 106 0.32 -4.81 4.47
N VAL A 107 0.94 -5.82 3.88
CA VAL A 107 2.27 -5.75 3.26
C VAL A 107 2.41 -4.65 2.21
N VAL A 108 1.34 -4.35 1.48
CA VAL A 108 1.35 -3.40 0.36
C VAL A 108 0.61 -2.09 0.66
N GLY A 109 0.06 -1.93 1.85
CA GLY A 109 -0.72 -0.75 2.21
C GLY A 109 -2.07 -0.66 1.48
N ALA A 110 -2.69 -1.81 1.21
CA ALA A 110 -3.97 -1.86 0.48
C ALA A 110 -5.10 -1.17 1.24
N VAL A 111 -5.21 -1.40 2.54
CA VAL A 111 -6.25 -0.79 3.40
C VAL A 111 -6.05 0.73 3.50
N PRO A 112 -4.86 1.27 3.82
CA PRO A 112 -4.64 2.72 3.86
C PRO A 112 -4.94 3.40 2.52
N VAL A 113 -4.44 2.83 1.41
CA VAL A 113 -4.54 3.46 0.09
C VAL A 113 -5.94 3.29 -0.49
N HIS A 114 -6.46 2.06 -0.57
CA HIS A 114 -7.71 1.82 -1.31
C HIS A 114 -8.95 2.01 -0.44
N LEU A 115 -8.97 1.54 0.80
CA LEU A 115 -10.11 1.73 1.68
C LEU A 115 -10.15 3.16 2.25
N ALA A 116 -9.12 3.57 2.96
CA ALA A 116 -9.18 4.82 3.71
C ALA A 116 -9.13 6.06 2.79
N ALA A 117 -8.18 6.14 1.86
CA ALA A 117 -8.15 7.23 0.90
C ALA A 117 -9.29 7.15 -0.13
N GLY A 118 -9.84 5.95 -0.42
CA GLY A 118 -11.01 5.78 -1.26
C GLY A 118 -12.30 6.29 -0.60
N ILE A 119 -12.51 6.02 0.68
CA ILE A 119 -13.61 6.62 1.47
C ILE A 119 -13.51 8.14 1.42
N TRP A 120 -12.32 8.69 1.69
CA TRP A 120 -12.08 10.12 1.60
C TRP A 120 -12.40 10.67 0.22
N GLY A 121 -11.89 10.05 -0.85
CA GLY A 121 -12.10 10.48 -2.22
C GLY A 121 -13.58 10.48 -2.62
N THR A 122 -14.33 9.47 -2.20
CA THR A 122 -15.77 9.39 -2.41
C THR A 122 -16.50 10.53 -1.68
N LEU A 123 -16.16 10.78 -0.42
CA LEU A 123 -16.75 11.90 0.34
C LEU A 123 -16.33 13.27 -0.23
N ALA A 124 -15.10 13.39 -0.73
CA ALA A 124 -14.58 14.61 -1.35
C ALA A 124 -15.42 15.05 -2.56
N VAL A 125 -16.03 14.12 -3.30
CA VAL A 125 -17.01 14.45 -4.35
C VAL A 125 -18.14 15.28 -3.79
N GLY A 126 -18.69 14.88 -2.65
CA GLY A 126 -19.74 15.63 -1.97
C GLY A 126 -19.29 17.03 -1.52
N PHE A 127 -18.05 17.20 -1.12
CA PHE A 127 -17.54 18.47 -0.60
C PHE A 127 -17.07 19.43 -1.70
N PHE A 128 -16.39 18.93 -2.75
CA PHE A 128 -15.56 19.75 -3.63
C PHE A 128 -15.97 19.72 -5.10
N SER A 129 -16.72 18.71 -5.56
CA SER A 129 -17.13 18.65 -6.96
C SER A 129 -18.10 19.77 -7.33
N ASP A 130 -18.02 20.22 -8.57
CA ASP A 130 -19.01 21.12 -9.14
C ASP A 130 -20.33 20.36 -9.34
N LEU A 131 -21.41 20.83 -8.68
CA LEU A 131 -22.71 20.17 -8.73
C LEU A 131 -23.34 20.23 -10.12
N SER A 132 -23.01 21.26 -10.91
CA SER A 132 -23.50 21.37 -12.27
C SER A 132 -22.89 20.30 -13.20
N ILE A 133 -21.65 19.89 -12.93
CA ILE A 133 -20.98 18.83 -13.70
C ILE A 133 -21.48 17.45 -13.27
N LEU A 134 -21.78 17.27 -11.97
CA LEU A 134 -22.31 16.00 -11.45
C LEU A 134 -23.73 15.71 -12.00
N ASP A 135 -24.48 16.73 -12.37
CA ASP A 135 -25.84 16.65 -12.95
C ASP A 135 -26.82 15.75 -12.18
N THR A 136 -26.66 15.70 -10.87
CA THR A 136 -27.50 14.87 -9.97
C THR A 136 -28.80 15.58 -9.55
N GLY A 137 -28.87 16.89 -9.75
CA GLY A 137 -29.96 17.71 -9.25
C GLY A 137 -29.98 17.88 -7.72
N LEU A 138 -28.97 17.36 -7.01
CA LEU A 138 -28.90 17.45 -5.57
C LEU A 138 -28.18 18.71 -5.11
N ASP A 139 -28.60 19.22 -3.94
CA ASP A 139 -27.86 20.26 -3.24
C ASP A 139 -26.59 19.66 -2.56
N ARG A 140 -25.71 20.52 -2.08
CA ARG A 140 -24.43 20.13 -1.49
C ARG A 140 -24.59 19.15 -0.33
N PHE A 141 -25.52 19.41 0.57
CA PHE A 141 -25.75 18.56 1.74
C PHE A 141 -26.28 17.18 1.34
N SER A 142 -27.24 17.14 0.42
CA SER A 142 -27.78 15.89 -0.12
C SER A 142 -26.74 15.09 -0.87
N GLN A 143 -25.84 15.75 -1.62
CA GLN A 143 -24.74 15.08 -2.30
C GLN A 143 -23.77 14.41 -1.31
N ILE A 144 -23.39 15.10 -0.23
CA ILE A 144 -22.55 14.52 0.84
C ILE A 144 -23.25 13.31 1.47
N LYS A 145 -24.53 13.44 1.77
CA LYS A 145 -25.32 12.35 2.36
C LYS A 145 -25.38 11.12 1.45
N VAL A 146 -25.58 11.30 0.16
CA VAL A 146 -25.61 10.20 -0.82
C VAL A 146 -24.24 9.51 -0.91
N GLN A 147 -23.14 10.28 -0.94
CA GLN A 147 -21.79 9.69 -0.92
C GLN A 147 -21.54 8.88 0.35
N PHE A 148 -21.94 9.38 1.51
CA PHE A 148 -21.82 8.68 2.77
C PHE A 148 -22.62 7.37 2.79
N ILE A 149 -23.87 7.39 2.33
CA ILE A 149 -24.71 6.18 2.22
C ILE A 149 -24.07 5.19 1.25
N GLY A 150 -23.53 5.66 0.12
CA GLY A 150 -22.83 4.84 -0.86
C GLY A 150 -21.63 4.13 -0.24
N VAL A 151 -20.77 4.86 0.49
CA VAL A 151 -19.62 4.30 1.20
C VAL A 151 -20.05 3.21 2.19
N LEU A 152 -21.08 3.48 3.01
CA LEU A 152 -21.56 2.49 3.99
C LEU A 152 -22.16 1.26 3.32
N SER A 153 -22.99 1.45 2.30
CA SER A 153 -23.71 0.35 1.65
C SER A 153 -22.73 -0.56 0.89
N ILE A 154 -21.85 0.02 0.07
CA ILE A 154 -20.86 -0.74 -0.70
C ILE A 154 -19.82 -1.35 0.25
N GLY A 155 -19.36 -0.60 1.24
CA GLY A 155 -18.42 -1.10 2.25
C GLY A 155 -18.99 -2.29 3.03
N ALA A 156 -20.23 -2.20 3.52
CA ALA A 156 -20.89 -3.29 4.22
C ALA A 156 -21.09 -4.52 3.32
N PHE A 157 -21.57 -4.31 2.09
CA PHE A 157 -21.74 -5.40 1.13
C PHE A 157 -20.41 -6.10 0.81
N THR A 158 -19.38 -5.33 0.50
CA THR A 158 -18.07 -5.87 0.14
C THR A 158 -17.44 -6.60 1.33
N PHE A 159 -17.49 -6.00 2.52
CA PHE A 159 -16.93 -6.62 3.73
C PHE A 159 -17.63 -7.94 4.06
N ILE A 160 -18.97 -7.93 4.12
CA ILE A 160 -19.75 -9.14 4.48
C ILE A 160 -19.56 -10.24 3.44
N SER A 161 -19.69 -9.92 2.15
CA SER A 161 -19.53 -10.90 1.08
C SER A 161 -18.12 -11.50 1.04
N SER A 162 -17.09 -10.66 1.10
CA SER A 162 -15.70 -11.12 1.13
C SER A 162 -15.40 -11.95 2.37
N PHE A 163 -15.88 -11.52 3.54
CA PHE A 163 -15.70 -12.27 4.79
C PHE A 163 -16.33 -13.65 4.71
N VAL A 164 -17.56 -13.75 4.22
CA VAL A 164 -18.27 -15.04 4.08
C VAL A 164 -17.54 -15.93 3.07
N ILE A 165 -17.20 -15.40 1.89
CA ILE A 165 -16.55 -16.16 0.82
C ILE A 165 -15.18 -16.68 1.26
N LEU A 166 -14.34 -15.79 1.84
CA LEU A 166 -12.99 -16.16 2.29
C LEU A 166 -13.02 -17.17 3.44
N ASN A 167 -13.94 -17.02 4.41
CA ASN A 167 -14.10 -18.02 5.48
C ASN A 167 -14.59 -19.36 4.96
N LEU A 168 -15.52 -19.36 4.00
CA LEU A 168 -15.98 -20.59 3.37
C LEU A 168 -14.85 -21.27 2.59
N PHE A 169 -14.09 -20.50 1.81
CA PHE A 169 -12.96 -20.99 1.04
C PHE A 169 -11.87 -21.58 1.95
N ASN A 170 -11.55 -20.88 3.04
CA ASN A 170 -10.53 -21.29 4.02
C ASN A 170 -10.83 -22.65 4.70
N LYS A 171 -12.11 -23.09 4.72
CA LYS A 171 -12.46 -24.44 5.20
C LYS A 171 -11.98 -25.57 4.31
N PHE A 172 -11.87 -25.32 3.00
CA PHE A 172 -11.45 -26.30 2.01
C PHE A 172 -9.99 -26.15 1.63
N TYR A 173 -9.52 -24.91 1.58
CA TYR A 173 -8.17 -24.54 1.20
C TYR A 173 -7.63 -23.52 2.22
N PRO A 174 -6.79 -23.94 3.16
CA PRO A 174 -6.20 -23.01 4.14
C PRO A 174 -5.51 -21.85 3.44
N LEU A 175 -5.94 -20.63 3.74
CA LEU A 175 -5.38 -19.40 3.15
C LEU A 175 -4.07 -18.97 3.80
N ARG A 176 -3.75 -19.51 4.98
CA ARG A 176 -2.53 -19.22 5.72
C ARG A 176 -1.71 -20.49 5.87
N VAL A 177 -0.41 -20.37 5.69
CA VAL A 177 0.55 -21.44 5.94
C VAL A 177 0.59 -21.78 7.44
N SER A 178 1.13 -22.96 7.78
CA SER A 178 1.31 -23.35 9.18
C SER A 178 2.35 -22.45 9.88
N PRO A 179 2.29 -22.30 11.22
CA PRO A 179 3.29 -21.52 11.97
C PRO A 179 4.73 -21.95 11.68
N VAL A 180 4.97 -23.24 11.53
CA VAL A 180 6.32 -23.78 11.20
C VAL A 180 6.78 -23.31 9.81
N GLN A 181 5.88 -23.30 8.82
CA GLN A 181 6.19 -22.81 7.49
C GLN A 181 6.40 -21.29 7.46
N GLU A 182 5.68 -20.55 8.32
CA GLU A 182 5.84 -19.10 8.47
C GLU A 182 7.21 -18.76 9.08
N GLU A 183 7.68 -19.53 10.09
CA GLU A 183 9.03 -19.40 10.66
C GLU A 183 10.13 -19.76 9.66
N LEU A 184 9.94 -20.79 8.85
CA LEU A 184 10.86 -21.16 7.78
C LEU A 184 10.96 -20.09 6.68
N GLY A 185 9.94 -19.27 6.54
CA GLY A 185 9.80 -18.28 5.46
C GLY A 185 9.12 -18.84 4.21
N LEU A 186 8.20 -18.03 3.65
CA LEU A 186 7.35 -18.43 2.54
C LEU A 186 8.13 -18.79 1.26
N ASN A 187 9.27 -18.17 1.02
CA ASN A 187 10.12 -18.49 -0.13
C ASN A 187 10.56 -19.96 -0.12
N ILE A 188 10.81 -20.52 1.06
CA ILE A 188 11.20 -21.92 1.22
C ILE A 188 9.96 -22.80 1.26
N ALA A 189 8.97 -22.43 2.10
CA ALA A 189 7.79 -23.26 2.33
C ALA A 189 6.92 -23.47 1.09
N GLU A 190 6.82 -22.45 0.21
CA GLU A 190 5.96 -22.49 -0.97
C GLU A 190 6.74 -22.66 -2.29
N HIS A 191 7.96 -22.13 -2.36
CA HIS A 191 8.72 -22.08 -3.62
C HIS A 191 9.99 -22.93 -3.59
N ASN A 192 10.31 -23.54 -2.46
CA ASN A 192 11.56 -24.26 -2.25
C ASN A 192 12.81 -23.44 -2.65
N ALA A 193 12.70 -22.11 -2.50
CA ALA A 193 13.75 -21.17 -2.85
C ALA A 193 14.75 -21.10 -1.69
N VAL A 194 15.92 -21.72 -1.86
CA VAL A 194 17.01 -21.65 -0.90
C VAL A 194 17.65 -20.26 -0.96
N SER A 195 17.80 -19.59 0.19
CA SER A 195 18.56 -18.34 0.29
C SER A 195 19.80 -18.56 1.15
N ILE A 196 20.87 -17.84 0.84
CA ILE A 196 22.12 -17.89 1.60
C ILE A 196 21.91 -17.43 3.06
N GLU A 197 20.95 -16.54 3.28
CA GLU A 197 20.54 -16.09 4.62
C GLU A 197 19.95 -17.25 5.43
N HIS A 198 19.11 -18.07 4.81
CA HIS A 198 18.52 -19.23 5.47
C HIS A 198 19.56 -20.32 5.77
N ASP A 199 20.50 -20.55 4.84
CA ASP A 199 21.61 -21.49 5.06
C ASP A 199 22.45 -21.05 6.26
N LEU A 200 22.70 -19.74 6.41
CA LEU A 200 23.42 -19.19 7.55
C LEU A 200 22.65 -19.42 8.87
N ILE A 201 21.33 -19.14 8.88
CA ILE A 201 20.47 -19.38 10.06
C ILE A 201 20.49 -20.87 10.44
N SER A 202 20.32 -21.77 9.47
CA SER A 202 20.36 -23.22 9.69
C SER A 202 21.70 -23.69 10.27
N ILE A 203 22.79 -23.07 9.86
CA ILE A 203 24.14 -23.36 10.41
C ILE A 203 24.27 -22.88 11.84
N LEU A 204 23.75 -21.69 12.16
CA LEU A 204 23.75 -21.15 13.51
C LEU A 204 22.92 -22.01 14.47
N ASP A 205 21.76 -22.51 14.02
CA ASP A 205 20.93 -23.43 14.80
C ASP A 205 21.64 -24.75 15.08
N LYS A 206 22.19 -25.39 14.03
CA LYS A 206 22.96 -26.61 14.19
C LYS A 206 24.15 -26.47 15.15
N GLN A 207 24.80 -25.30 15.09
CA GLN A 207 25.90 -24.99 15.99
C GLN A 207 25.45 -24.80 17.43
N SER A 208 24.29 -24.10 17.60
CA SER A 208 23.69 -23.88 18.92
C SER A 208 23.29 -25.20 19.58
N GLU A 209 22.77 -26.16 18.81
CA GLU A 209 22.37 -27.49 19.31
C GLU A 209 23.54 -28.42 19.54
N SER A 210 24.52 -28.46 18.63
CA SER A 210 25.63 -29.40 18.66
C SER A 210 26.84 -28.93 19.47
N GLY A 211 26.99 -27.61 19.64
CA GLY A 211 28.20 -27.00 20.19
C GLY A 211 29.43 -27.09 19.26
N ASP A 212 29.26 -27.55 18.01
CA ASP A 212 30.35 -27.70 17.05
C ASP A 212 30.75 -26.39 16.38
N LEU A 213 31.74 -25.72 16.92
CA LEU A 213 32.27 -24.45 16.42
C LEU A 213 33.09 -24.58 15.10
N LYS A 214 33.22 -25.78 14.54
CA LYS A 214 33.93 -25.98 13.27
C LYS A 214 33.08 -25.77 12.05
N ILE A 215 31.75 -25.78 12.19
CA ILE A 215 30.85 -25.54 11.09
C ILE A 215 31.04 -24.10 10.58
N ARG A 216 31.04 -23.90 9.27
CA ARG A 216 31.30 -22.62 8.63
C ARG A 216 30.08 -22.21 7.79
N GLY A 217 29.75 -20.90 7.82
CA GLY A 217 28.72 -20.30 7.03
C GLY A 217 29.14 -20.05 5.58
N PRO A 218 28.14 -19.78 4.70
CA PRO A 218 28.40 -19.45 3.31
C PRO A 218 29.24 -18.17 3.18
N GLN A 219 30.00 -18.03 2.10
CA GLN A 219 30.98 -16.95 1.92
C GLN A 219 30.83 -16.25 0.55
N ASP A 220 29.62 -16.02 0.12
CA ASP A 220 29.39 -15.26 -1.12
C ASP A 220 29.47 -13.74 -0.85
N PRO A 221 30.50 -13.03 -1.36
CA PRO A 221 30.68 -11.60 -1.10
C PRO A 221 29.66 -10.72 -1.78
N PHE A 222 28.85 -11.25 -2.71
CA PHE A 222 27.83 -10.51 -3.46
C PHE A 222 26.45 -10.56 -2.85
N THR A 223 26.26 -11.30 -1.76
CA THR A 223 24.98 -11.40 -1.03
C THR A 223 25.14 -10.96 0.42
N ALA A 224 24.07 -10.43 1.01
CA ALA A 224 24.08 -10.00 2.43
C ALA A 224 24.38 -11.17 3.36
N GLY A 225 23.75 -12.33 3.15
CA GLY A 225 23.99 -13.54 3.94
C GLY A 225 25.41 -14.06 3.83
N GLY A 226 26.01 -14.02 2.65
CA GLY A 226 27.39 -14.43 2.43
C GLY A 226 28.41 -13.47 3.06
N VAL A 227 28.14 -12.17 3.05
CA VAL A 227 28.98 -11.19 3.78
C VAL A 227 28.92 -11.42 5.29
N ILE A 228 27.72 -11.65 5.85
CA ILE A 228 27.56 -11.99 7.27
C ILE A 228 28.29 -13.29 7.57
N GLY A 229 28.18 -14.32 6.72
CA GLY A 229 28.88 -15.58 6.85
C GLY A 229 30.40 -15.45 6.84
N LEU A 230 30.96 -14.54 6.04
CA LEU A 230 32.39 -14.20 6.08
C LEU A 230 32.84 -13.70 7.46
N TYR A 231 32.11 -12.73 8.01
CA TYR A 231 32.44 -12.18 9.34
C TYR A 231 32.22 -13.22 10.45
N TYR A 232 31.14 -14.00 10.33
CA TYR A 232 30.88 -15.13 11.24
C TYR A 232 32.04 -16.14 11.23
N ASN A 233 32.48 -16.58 10.06
CA ASN A 233 33.61 -17.52 9.94
C ASN A 233 34.92 -16.94 10.50
N LYS A 234 35.14 -15.63 10.31
CA LYS A 234 36.29 -14.92 10.90
C LYS A 234 36.22 -14.89 12.44
N LEU A 235 35.02 -14.75 13.00
CA LEU A 235 34.81 -14.83 14.44
C LEU A 235 35.09 -16.26 14.95
N MET A 236 34.49 -17.27 14.32
CA MET A 236 34.67 -18.69 14.68
C MET A 236 36.11 -19.18 14.51
N SER A 237 36.93 -18.55 13.70
CA SER A 237 38.33 -18.91 13.55
C SER A 237 39.26 -18.36 14.67
N LYS A 238 38.70 -17.49 15.53
CA LYS A 238 39.42 -16.89 16.67
C LYS A 238 39.06 -17.52 18.00
N LEU A 239 38.00 -18.31 18.02
CA LEU A 239 37.54 -19.11 19.15
C LEU A 239 38.16 -20.51 19.10
#